data_e2d7525a90f42da67912bf8d298e332c
#
_entry.id   e2d7525a90f42da67912bf8d298e332c
#
_cell.length_a   1.000
_cell.length_b   1.000
_cell.length_c   1.000
_cell.angle_alpha   90.00
_cell.angle_beta   90.00
_cell.angle_gamma   90.00
#
_symmetry.space_group_name_H-M   'P 1'
#
loop_
_entity.id
_entity.type
_entity.pdbx_description
1 polymer ?
#
loop_
_entity_poly.entity_id
_entity_poly.type
_entity_poly.pdbx_seq_one_letter_code
_entity_poly.pdbx_strand_id
1 'polypeptide(L)'
;MTGRTKTAVKAKLRQLRQELDNGVRSSATYTVANALDDWLASGLSGRSDRTRELYRDTVKPLREPLGDVRLRELTAGDVQQTLDELAGRLSTRTLQILRNCLERAIRHAEVRDLVGRNVAAVVKPPRGRAGRPSKSLTLEQAQALLEAARDSRLHAYVVLSVMTGLRTEELQALQWSEVDLDAGVVAVYRSVRVTGDTKTRKSRRVLGLPQLAVRALREHHKQQAADRLKAGALWEDRGLVFASSIGTPLDRHNVRREFRKVAAAAGLGTDWVPRELRHTFVSLLSSDGMPLEDIADLVGHKGTTTTETVNRKVIVPELRRGAEVMDRPFS
;
A
#
# COMPACT_ATOMS: atom_id res chain seq x y z
N MET A 1 -28.26 33.11 -22.86
CA MET A 1 -26.83 33.24 -23.27
C MET A 1 -26.42 34.70 -23.15
N THR A 2 -25.53 35.01 -22.26
CA THR A 2 -25.03 36.37 -22.08
C THR A 2 -23.51 36.39 -22.33
N GLY A 3 -23.06 37.27 -23.19
CA GLY A 3 -21.63 37.54 -23.42
C GLY A 3 -21.45 39.04 -23.64
N ARG A 4 -20.32 39.61 -23.16
CA ARG A 4 -20.06 41.03 -23.24
C ARG A 4 -19.87 41.60 -24.68
N THR A 5 -19.65 40.74 -25.69
CA THR A 5 -19.49 41.16 -27.10
C THR A 5 -20.17 40.13 -28.04
N LYS A 6 -20.64 40.61 -29.21
CA LYS A 6 -21.25 39.79 -30.27
C LYS A 6 -20.32 38.66 -30.74
N THR A 7 -19.01 38.90 -30.74
CA THR A 7 -17.99 37.93 -31.11
C THR A 7 -17.87 36.80 -30.06
N ALA A 8 -17.90 37.12 -28.76
CA ALA A 8 -17.88 36.15 -27.69
C ALA A 8 -19.12 35.26 -27.70
N VAL A 9 -20.29 35.82 -28.00
CA VAL A 9 -21.54 35.07 -28.12
C VAL A 9 -21.48 34.11 -29.32
N LYS A 10 -20.97 34.54 -30.47
CA LYS A 10 -20.81 33.73 -31.66
C LYS A 10 -19.80 32.57 -31.44
N ALA A 11 -18.69 32.84 -30.75
CA ALA A 11 -17.70 31.82 -30.40
C ALA A 11 -18.32 30.74 -29.47
N LYS A 12 -19.04 31.16 -28.45
CA LYS A 12 -19.73 30.26 -27.53
C LYS A 12 -20.84 29.45 -28.22
N LEU A 13 -21.54 30.02 -29.18
CA LEU A 13 -22.55 29.35 -29.98
C LEU A 13 -21.94 28.28 -30.90
N ARG A 14 -20.78 28.56 -31.52
CA ARG A 14 -20.04 27.58 -32.31
C ARG A 14 -19.56 26.41 -31.46
N GLN A 15 -19.01 26.71 -30.30
CA GLN A 15 -18.57 25.67 -29.35
C GLN A 15 -19.74 24.76 -28.93
N LEU A 16 -20.89 25.32 -28.57
CA LEU A 16 -22.07 24.56 -28.19
C LEU A 16 -22.64 23.73 -29.33
N ARG A 17 -22.60 24.24 -30.58
CA ARG A 17 -22.99 23.46 -31.76
C ARG A 17 -22.04 22.31 -31.99
N GLN A 18 -20.74 22.51 -31.88
CA GLN A 18 -19.73 21.49 -32.03
C GLN A 18 -19.82 20.40 -30.94
N GLU A 19 -20.17 20.78 -29.70
CA GLU A 19 -20.45 19.85 -28.59
C GLU A 19 -21.71 19.01 -28.88
N LEU A 20 -22.77 19.63 -29.40
CA LEU A 20 -24.01 18.94 -29.82
C LEU A 20 -23.76 18.00 -31.01
N ASP A 21 -23.00 18.43 -32.01
CA ASP A 21 -22.64 17.63 -33.18
C ASP A 21 -21.75 16.41 -32.76
N ASN A 22 -20.98 16.57 -31.70
CA ASN A 22 -20.18 15.50 -31.10
C ASN A 22 -20.99 14.62 -30.11
N GLY A 23 -22.31 14.82 -29.99
CA GLY A 23 -23.20 14.01 -29.15
C GLY A 23 -23.09 14.30 -27.65
N VAL A 24 -22.37 15.37 -27.24
CA VAL A 24 -22.18 15.72 -25.84
C VAL A 24 -23.51 16.19 -25.23
N ARG A 25 -24.03 15.43 -24.26
CA ARG A 25 -25.28 15.73 -23.51
C ARG A 25 -25.02 16.52 -22.24
N SER A 26 -24.06 17.44 -22.25
CA SER A 26 -23.62 18.18 -21.07
C SER A 26 -24.78 18.94 -20.44
N SER A 27 -25.13 18.57 -19.20
CA SER A 27 -26.00 19.41 -18.36
C SER A 27 -25.28 20.73 -18.06
N ALA A 28 -25.98 21.86 -18.22
CA ALA A 28 -25.44 23.18 -17.93
C ALA A 28 -25.02 23.33 -16.45
N THR A 29 -25.46 22.41 -15.56
CA THR A 29 -25.24 22.43 -14.12
C THR A 29 -24.28 21.36 -13.61
N TYR A 30 -23.78 20.45 -14.48
CA TYR A 30 -22.90 19.36 -14.05
C TYR A 30 -21.51 19.89 -13.68
N THR A 31 -21.12 19.70 -12.42
CA THR A 31 -19.90 20.26 -11.85
C THR A 31 -18.80 19.21 -11.70
N VAL A 32 -17.59 19.65 -11.35
CA VAL A 32 -16.46 18.78 -11.00
C VAL A 32 -16.82 17.92 -9.78
N ALA A 33 -17.52 18.47 -8.78
CA ALA A 33 -17.99 17.70 -7.62
C ALA A 33 -18.93 16.57 -8.05
N ASN A 34 -19.87 16.83 -8.98
CA ASN A 34 -20.75 15.79 -9.51
C ASN A 34 -19.95 14.69 -10.22
N ALA A 35 -18.95 15.06 -11.02
CA ALA A 35 -18.11 14.08 -11.73
C ALA A 35 -17.29 13.20 -10.75
N LEU A 36 -16.76 13.80 -9.68
CA LEU A 36 -16.06 13.06 -8.62
C LEU A 36 -17.01 12.11 -7.88
N ASP A 37 -18.23 12.55 -7.55
CA ASP A 37 -19.22 11.75 -6.83
C ASP A 37 -19.72 10.58 -7.68
N ASP A 38 -20.06 10.82 -8.92
CA ASP A 38 -20.46 9.77 -9.87
C ASP A 38 -19.35 8.72 -10.08
N TRP A 39 -18.12 9.16 -10.22
CA TRP A 39 -16.98 8.26 -10.33
C TRP A 39 -16.76 7.45 -9.05
N LEU A 40 -16.87 8.06 -7.87
CA LEU A 40 -16.76 7.36 -6.58
C LEU A 40 -17.89 6.36 -6.36
N ALA A 41 -19.10 6.67 -6.84
CA ALA A 41 -20.27 5.80 -6.71
C ALA A 41 -20.22 4.60 -7.67
N SER A 42 -19.94 4.83 -8.95
CA SER A 42 -20.11 3.83 -10.02
C SER A 42 -18.84 3.50 -10.81
N GLY A 43 -17.86 4.41 -10.84
CA GLY A 43 -16.60 4.23 -11.62
C GLY A 43 -15.55 3.36 -10.95
N LEU A 44 -15.81 2.87 -9.74
CA LEU A 44 -14.89 2.04 -8.94
C LEU A 44 -15.34 0.57 -8.84
N SER A 45 -15.99 0.06 -9.88
CA SER A 45 -16.40 -1.35 -9.94
C SER A 45 -15.19 -2.28 -9.72
N GLY A 46 -15.37 -3.35 -8.94
CA GLY A 46 -14.31 -4.31 -8.60
C GLY A 46 -13.24 -3.80 -7.62
N ARG A 47 -13.39 -2.61 -7.04
CA ARG A 47 -12.51 -2.11 -5.98
C ARG A 47 -13.08 -2.43 -4.61
N SER A 48 -12.17 -2.74 -3.65
CA SER A 48 -12.57 -2.94 -2.25
C SER A 48 -13.10 -1.65 -1.63
N ASP A 49 -13.98 -1.77 -0.61
CA ASP A 49 -14.54 -0.63 0.11
C ASP A 49 -13.44 0.24 0.71
N ARG A 50 -12.39 -0.36 1.23
CA ARG A 50 -11.21 0.36 1.71
C ARG A 50 -10.54 1.21 0.64
N THR A 51 -10.49 0.73 -0.62
CA THR A 51 -9.96 1.50 -1.74
C THR A 51 -10.90 2.65 -2.11
N ARG A 52 -12.22 2.43 -2.04
CA ARG A 52 -13.23 3.47 -2.27
C ARG A 52 -13.15 4.58 -1.22
N GLU A 53 -13.03 4.20 0.06
CA GLU A 53 -12.81 5.16 1.15
C GLU A 53 -11.53 5.98 0.93
N LEU A 54 -10.43 5.31 0.59
CA LEU A 54 -9.16 5.97 0.30
C LEU A 54 -9.29 7.00 -0.82
N TYR A 55 -9.97 6.67 -1.92
CA TYR A 55 -10.20 7.62 -3.00
C TYR A 55 -11.11 8.77 -2.57
N ARG A 56 -12.16 8.50 -1.79
CA ARG A 56 -13.04 9.53 -1.23
C ARG A 56 -12.27 10.54 -0.38
N ASP A 57 -11.37 10.06 0.48
CA ASP A 57 -10.52 10.93 1.29
C ASP A 57 -9.48 11.67 0.43
N THR A 58 -8.91 10.99 -0.55
CA THR A 58 -7.87 11.55 -1.43
C THR A 58 -8.40 12.73 -2.23
N VAL A 59 -9.64 12.69 -2.74
CA VAL A 59 -10.17 13.77 -3.60
C VAL A 59 -10.69 15.00 -2.83
N LYS A 60 -10.77 14.93 -1.49
CA LYS A 60 -11.26 16.06 -0.67
C LYS A 60 -10.56 17.39 -0.99
N PRO A 61 -9.20 17.45 -1.14
CA PRO A 61 -8.52 18.72 -1.44
C PRO A 61 -8.89 19.35 -2.79
N LEU A 62 -9.52 18.61 -3.70
CA LEU A 62 -9.97 19.15 -4.99
C LEU A 62 -11.37 19.81 -4.90
N ARG A 63 -12.14 19.47 -3.85
CA ARG A 63 -13.55 19.91 -3.77
C ARG A 63 -13.71 21.39 -3.51
N GLU A 64 -12.86 21.95 -2.64
CA GLU A 64 -12.94 23.38 -2.30
C GLU A 64 -12.58 24.27 -3.51
N PRO A 65 -11.44 24.05 -4.22
CA PRO A 65 -11.06 24.93 -5.33
C PRO A 65 -11.80 24.64 -6.65
N LEU A 66 -12.24 23.41 -6.90
CA LEU A 66 -12.77 23.00 -8.20
C LEU A 66 -14.21 22.50 -8.15
N GLY A 67 -14.74 22.15 -6.96
CA GLY A 67 -16.01 21.43 -6.85
C GLY A 67 -17.18 22.10 -7.55
N ASP A 68 -17.32 23.41 -7.41
CA ASP A 68 -18.42 24.19 -7.98
C ASP A 68 -18.18 24.61 -9.44
N VAL A 69 -16.99 24.36 -9.97
CA VAL A 69 -16.67 24.65 -11.37
C VAL A 69 -17.48 23.72 -12.27
N ARG A 70 -18.19 24.27 -13.24
CA ARG A 70 -18.92 23.48 -14.23
C ARG A 70 -17.95 22.67 -15.06
N LEU A 71 -18.17 21.36 -15.19
CA LEU A 71 -17.20 20.47 -15.82
C LEU A 71 -16.83 20.89 -17.26
N ARG A 72 -17.78 21.42 -18.00
CA ARG A 72 -17.57 21.95 -19.36
C ARG A 72 -16.74 23.26 -19.41
N GLU A 73 -16.66 23.99 -18.29
CA GLU A 73 -15.95 25.25 -18.17
C GLU A 73 -14.55 25.05 -17.56
N LEU A 74 -14.29 23.86 -17.00
CA LEU A 74 -13.00 23.51 -16.42
C LEU A 74 -11.91 23.54 -17.49
N THR A 75 -10.83 24.24 -17.21
CA THR A 75 -9.65 24.31 -18.08
C THR A 75 -8.46 23.55 -17.51
N ALA A 76 -7.48 23.22 -18.35
CA ALA A 76 -6.21 22.67 -17.88
C ALA A 76 -5.45 23.64 -16.98
N GLY A 77 -5.64 24.96 -17.18
CA GLY A 77 -5.09 26.01 -16.32
C GLY A 77 -5.62 25.97 -14.90
N ASP A 78 -6.94 25.81 -14.71
CA ASP A 78 -7.56 25.71 -13.40
C ASP A 78 -7.05 24.49 -12.63
N VAL A 79 -6.92 23.35 -13.32
CA VAL A 79 -6.37 22.13 -12.72
C VAL A 79 -4.90 22.31 -12.34
N GLN A 80 -4.09 22.92 -13.22
CA GLN A 80 -2.67 23.18 -12.94
C GLN A 80 -2.52 24.12 -11.75
N GLN A 81 -3.22 25.24 -11.73
CA GLN A 81 -3.19 26.22 -10.64
C GLN A 81 -3.58 25.55 -9.31
N THR A 82 -4.64 24.77 -9.29
CA THR A 82 -5.06 24.03 -8.07
C THR A 82 -3.96 23.09 -7.57
N LEU A 83 -3.30 22.37 -8.46
CA LEU A 83 -2.22 21.47 -8.05
C LEU A 83 -0.98 22.23 -7.57
N ASP A 84 -0.69 23.39 -8.16
CA ASP A 84 0.43 24.27 -7.75
C ASP A 84 0.18 24.83 -6.34
N GLU A 85 -1.02 25.29 -6.04
CA GLU A 85 -1.42 25.75 -4.70
C GLU A 85 -1.32 24.61 -3.66
N LEU A 86 -1.73 23.39 -4.04
CA LEU A 86 -1.63 22.22 -3.17
C LEU A 86 -0.19 21.74 -2.97
N ALA A 87 0.75 22.07 -3.86
CA ALA A 87 2.14 21.61 -3.80
C ALA A 87 2.88 22.09 -2.54
N GLY A 88 2.49 23.24 -2.00
CA GLY A 88 3.04 23.77 -0.75
C GLY A 88 2.75 22.90 0.49
N ARG A 89 1.72 22.04 0.46
CA ARG A 89 1.28 21.21 1.59
C ARG A 89 1.28 19.71 1.33
N LEU A 90 1.23 19.29 0.07
CA LEU A 90 1.14 17.87 -0.32
C LEU A 90 2.43 17.37 -0.95
N SER A 91 2.67 16.05 -0.85
CA SER A 91 3.80 15.42 -1.53
C SER A 91 3.56 15.29 -3.03
N THR A 92 4.64 15.27 -3.83
CA THR A 92 4.57 14.98 -5.28
C THR A 92 3.74 13.75 -5.59
N ARG A 93 3.89 12.70 -4.80
CA ARG A 93 3.11 11.46 -4.97
C ARG A 93 1.61 11.67 -4.74
N THR A 94 1.25 12.45 -3.73
CA THR A 94 -0.16 12.78 -3.44
C THR A 94 -0.76 13.61 -4.57
N LEU A 95 -0.04 14.60 -5.08
CA LEU A 95 -0.47 15.41 -6.23
C LEU A 95 -0.69 14.57 -7.49
N GLN A 96 0.19 13.60 -7.77
CA GLN A 96 0.00 12.64 -8.86
C GLN A 96 -1.27 11.82 -8.68
N ILE A 97 -1.55 11.36 -7.46
CA ILE A 97 -2.76 10.58 -7.18
C ILE A 97 -4.00 11.44 -7.33
N LEU A 98 -4.00 12.69 -6.83
CA LEU A 98 -5.09 13.66 -6.99
C LEU A 98 -5.42 13.90 -8.47
N ARG A 99 -4.39 14.23 -9.27
CA ARG A 99 -4.54 14.45 -10.71
C ARG A 99 -5.11 13.19 -11.40
N ASN A 100 -4.61 12.00 -11.06
CA ASN A 100 -5.10 10.75 -11.64
C ASN A 100 -6.54 10.44 -11.22
N CYS A 101 -6.97 10.81 -10.01
CA CYS A 101 -8.36 10.68 -9.59
C CYS A 101 -9.27 11.63 -10.39
N LEU A 102 -8.86 12.88 -10.56
CA LEU A 102 -9.60 13.86 -11.36
C LEU A 102 -9.70 13.41 -12.83
N GLU A 103 -8.59 12.96 -13.42
CA GLU A 103 -8.57 12.41 -14.79
C GLU A 103 -9.57 11.25 -14.94
N ARG A 104 -9.62 10.33 -13.98
CA ARG A 104 -10.56 9.20 -14.01
C ARG A 104 -12.00 9.63 -13.84
N ALA A 105 -12.26 10.62 -12.99
CA ALA A 105 -13.60 11.16 -12.82
C ALA A 105 -14.09 11.86 -14.10
N ILE A 106 -13.24 12.66 -14.74
CA ILE A 106 -13.58 13.28 -16.02
C ILE A 106 -13.73 12.23 -17.12
N ARG A 107 -12.85 11.22 -17.17
CA ARG A 107 -12.98 10.10 -18.12
C ARG A 107 -14.31 9.36 -17.93
N HIS A 108 -14.75 9.17 -16.70
CA HIS A 108 -16.04 8.56 -16.38
C HIS A 108 -17.21 9.41 -16.89
N ALA A 109 -17.09 10.74 -16.86
CA ALA A 109 -18.04 11.68 -17.43
C ALA A 109 -18.00 11.70 -18.97
N GLU A 110 -16.79 11.58 -19.60
CA GLU A 110 -16.64 11.47 -21.05
C GLU A 110 -17.39 10.25 -21.61
N VAL A 111 -17.22 9.07 -20.98
CA VAL A 111 -17.92 7.83 -21.40
C VAL A 111 -19.44 7.94 -21.33
N ARG A 112 -19.96 8.93 -20.58
CA ARG A 112 -21.39 9.24 -20.45
C ARG A 112 -21.84 10.44 -21.28
N ASP A 113 -20.99 10.91 -22.18
CA ASP A 113 -21.22 12.07 -23.03
C ASP A 113 -21.53 13.37 -22.27
N LEU A 114 -21.06 13.49 -21.01
CA LEU A 114 -21.27 14.68 -20.18
C LEU A 114 -20.20 15.74 -20.40
N VAL A 115 -19.08 15.42 -21.00
CA VAL A 115 -18.00 16.34 -21.37
C VAL A 115 -17.24 15.80 -22.58
N GLY A 116 -16.83 16.68 -23.46
CA GLY A 116 -16.16 16.27 -24.73
C GLY A 116 -14.64 16.16 -24.63
N ARG A 117 -14.01 16.58 -23.51
CA ARG A 117 -12.55 16.61 -23.38
C ARG A 117 -12.10 16.45 -21.93
N ASN A 118 -11.13 15.59 -21.73
CA ASN A 118 -10.49 15.39 -20.42
C ASN A 118 -9.28 16.35 -20.24
N VAL A 119 -9.53 17.49 -19.65
CA VAL A 119 -8.51 18.51 -19.44
C VAL A 119 -7.45 18.11 -18.40
N ALA A 120 -7.78 17.22 -17.45
CA ALA A 120 -6.83 16.73 -16.47
C ALA A 120 -5.77 15.79 -17.10
N ALA A 121 -6.06 15.17 -18.25
CA ALA A 121 -5.15 14.23 -18.90
C ALA A 121 -3.85 14.91 -19.40
N VAL A 122 -3.90 16.19 -19.73
CA VAL A 122 -2.76 16.95 -20.26
C VAL A 122 -1.96 17.70 -19.18
N VAL A 123 -2.46 17.72 -17.93
CA VAL A 123 -1.81 18.42 -16.81
C VAL A 123 -0.70 17.56 -16.20
N LYS A 124 0.43 18.16 -15.92
CA LYS A 124 1.56 17.53 -15.22
C LYS A 124 1.62 18.03 -13.78
N PRO A 125 1.46 17.13 -12.78
CA PRO A 125 1.55 17.56 -11.39
C PRO A 125 2.90 18.19 -11.07
N PRO A 126 2.92 19.29 -10.32
CA PRO A 126 4.15 19.94 -9.89
C PRO A 126 4.91 19.08 -8.85
N ARG A 127 6.14 19.49 -8.56
CA ARG A 127 6.88 18.96 -7.43
C ARG A 127 6.27 19.52 -6.15
N GLY A 128 5.75 18.62 -5.31
CA GLY A 128 5.27 18.93 -3.97
C GLY A 128 6.35 18.73 -2.91
N ARG A 129 5.93 18.70 -1.63
CA ARG A 129 6.84 18.42 -0.53
C ARG A 129 7.54 17.09 -0.72
N ALA A 130 8.82 17.04 -0.36
CA ALA A 130 9.55 15.79 -0.29
C ALA A 130 8.86 14.86 0.73
N GLY A 131 8.52 13.66 0.31
CA GLY A 131 8.04 12.61 1.22
C GLY A 131 9.19 12.13 2.11
N ARG A 132 8.84 11.56 3.27
CA ARG A 132 9.85 10.88 4.08
C ARG A 132 10.45 9.72 3.26
N PRO A 133 11.78 9.68 3.05
CA PRO A 133 12.41 8.57 2.38
C PRO A 133 12.21 7.27 3.19
N SER A 134 12.05 6.16 2.51
CA SER A 134 12.09 4.85 3.17
C SER A 134 13.48 4.61 3.71
N LYS A 135 13.55 4.08 4.93
CA LYS A 135 14.80 3.76 5.63
C LYS A 135 15.02 2.26 5.62
N SER A 136 16.28 1.86 5.71
CA SER A 136 16.72 0.49 6.06
C SER A 136 17.69 0.58 7.23
N LEU A 137 17.68 -0.41 8.10
CA LEU A 137 18.63 -0.56 9.19
C LEU A 137 19.96 -1.09 8.62
N THR A 138 21.08 -0.69 9.24
CA THR A 138 22.34 -1.43 9.10
C THR A 138 22.23 -2.78 9.83
N LEU A 139 23.21 -3.65 9.64
CA LEU A 139 23.25 -4.93 10.33
C LEU A 139 23.28 -4.73 11.86
N GLU A 140 24.13 -3.84 12.36
CA GLU A 140 24.28 -3.51 13.79
C GLU A 140 22.97 -2.94 14.36
N GLN A 141 22.30 -2.08 13.60
CA GLN A 141 21.00 -1.52 13.99
C GLN A 141 19.90 -2.60 14.01
N ALA A 142 19.93 -3.52 13.07
CA ALA A 142 19.00 -4.65 13.04
C ALA A 142 19.23 -5.59 14.23
N GLN A 143 20.48 -5.89 14.57
CA GLN A 143 20.84 -6.67 15.76
C GLN A 143 20.38 -5.98 17.07
N ALA A 144 20.64 -4.67 17.20
CA ALA A 144 20.18 -3.90 18.36
C ALA A 144 18.66 -3.88 18.49
N LEU A 145 17.92 -3.80 17.34
CA LEU A 145 16.47 -3.87 17.34
C LEU A 145 15.96 -5.25 17.78
N LEU A 146 16.58 -6.34 17.32
CA LEU A 146 16.22 -7.70 17.68
C LEU A 146 16.46 -7.95 19.19
N GLU A 147 17.57 -7.44 19.71
CA GLU A 147 17.88 -7.50 21.15
C GLU A 147 16.84 -6.74 21.99
N ALA A 148 16.56 -5.47 21.64
CA ALA A 148 15.56 -4.67 22.33
C ALA A 148 14.13 -5.22 22.23
N ALA A 149 13.87 -6.07 21.23
CA ALA A 149 12.58 -6.71 21.06
C ALA A 149 12.36 -7.94 21.96
N ARG A 150 13.40 -8.51 22.59
CA ARG A 150 13.34 -9.82 23.30
C ARG A 150 12.22 -9.90 24.34
N ASP A 151 12.08 -8.85 25.15
CA ASP A 151 11.05 -8.80 26.18
C ASP A 151 9.70 -8.24 25.70
N SER A 152 9.60 -7.92 24.41
CA SER A 152 8.39 -7.40 23.82
C SER A 152 7.48 -8.53 23.33
N ARG A 153 6.16 -8.36 23.48
CA ARG A 153 5.18 -9.22 22.82
C ARG A 153 5.33 -9.23 21.29
N LEU A 154 5.99 -8.24 20.72
CA LEU A 154 6.28 -8.17 19.28
C LEU A 154 7.60 -8.86 18.91
N HIS A 155 8.30 -9.56 19.83
CA HIS A 155 9.59 -10.18 19.54
C HIS A 155 9.55 -11.03 18.26
N ALA A 156 8.73 -12.07 18.21
CA ALA A 156 8.61 -12.95 17.05
C ALA A 156 8.14 -12.22 15.79
N TYR A 157 7.26 -11.21 15.94
CA TYR A 157 6.82 -10.35 14.83
C TYR A 157 8.00 -9.57 14.23
N VAL A 158 8.84 -8.96 15.06
CA VAL A 158 10.01 -8.18 14.62
C VAL A 158 11.04 -9.11 13.98
N VAL A 159 11.36 -10.23 14.64
CA VAL A 159 12.28 -11.25 14.10
C VAL A 159 11.81 -11.71 12.71
N LEU A 160 10.57 -12.17 12.59
CA LEU A 160 10.04 -12.67 11.31
C LEU A 160 10.03 -11.58 10.24
N SER A 161 9.72 -10.33 10.62
CA SER A 161 9.75 -9.19 9.69
C SER A 161 11.13 -8.94 9.11
N VAL A 162 12.18 -8.96 9.96
CA VAL A 162 13.58 -8.72 9.54
C VAL A 162 14.11 -9.90 8.74
N MET A 163 13.77 -11.15 9.16
CA MET A 163 14.36 -12.37 8.59
C MET A 163 13.71 -12.83 7.27
N THR A 164 12.49 -12.38 6.95
CA THR A 164 11.74 -12.86 5.79
C THR A 164 11.25 -11.74 4.86
N GLY A 165 11.32 -10.50 5.31
CA GLY A 165 10.80 -9.36 4.56
C GLY A 165 9.29 -9.43 4.26
N LEU A 166 8.51 -10.19 5.01
CA LEU A 166 7.05 -10.27 4.88
C LEU A 166 6.40 -8.88 5.01
N ARG A 167 5.35 -8.65 4.23
CA ARG A 167 4.57 -7.41 4.38
C ARG A 167 3.82 -7.41 5.71
N THR A 168 3.61 -6.24 6.28
CA THR A 168 2.85 -6.10 7.54
C THR A 168 1.47 -6.74 7.46
N GLU A 169 0.81 -6.65 6.31
CA GLU A 169 -0.50 -7.25 6.07
C GLU A 169 -0.43 -8.78 5.91
N GLU A 170 0.68 -9.32 5.43
CA GLU A 170 0.93 -10.76 5.34
C GLU A 170 1.17 -11.33 6.75
N LEU A 171 2.01 -10.66 7.55
CA LEU A 171 2.25 -11.05 8.95
C LEU A 171 0.97 -11.04 9.80
N GLN A 172 0.14 -9.99 9.66
CA GLN A 172 -1.11 -9.90 10.42
C GLN A 172 -2.14 -10.97 10.05
N ALA A 173 -2.07 -11.52 8.82
CA ALA A 173 -2.96 -12.57 8.35
C ALA A 173 -2.38 -13.98 8.45
N LEU A 174 -1.11 -14.11 8.87
CA LEU A 174 -0.41 -15.40 8.93
C LEU A 174 -1.08 -16.33 9.93
N GLN A 175 -1.34 -17.56 9.50
CA GLN A 175 -1.93 -18.61 10.34
C GLN A 175 -0.89 -19.68 10.67
N TRP A 176 -1.06 -20.35 11.81
CA TRP A 176 -0.20 -21.46 12.21
C TRP A 176 -0.24 -22.63 11.21
N SER A 177 -1.37 -22.84 10.53
CA SER A 177 -1.49 -23.83 9.46
C SER A 177 -0.61 -23.55 8.23
N GLU A 178 -0.03 -22.34 8.15
CA GLU A 178 0.85 -21.91 7.07
C GLU A 178 2.33 -21.91 7.50
N VAL A 179 2.63 -22.34 8.73
CA VAL A 179 3.98 -22.39 9.31
C VAL A 179 4.33 -23.83 9.68
N ASP A 180 5.39 -24.36 9.06
CA ASP A 180 5.97 -25.63 9.45
C ASP A 180 7.32 -25.35 10.13
N LEU A 181 7.33 -25.45 11.46
CA LEU A 181 8.51 -25.16 12.28
C LEU A 181 9.55 -26.29 12.24
N ASP A 182 9.16 -27.50 11.84
CA ASP A 182 10.07 -28.63 11.76
C ASP A 182 10.76 -28.66 10.40
N ALA A 183 10.03 -28.40 9.32
CA ALA A 183 10.60 -28.17 8.00
C ALA A 183 11.30 -26.81 7.88
N GLY A 184 11.05 -25.86 8.82
CA GLY A 184 11.61 -24.51 8.78
C GLY A 184 11.09 -23.71 7.60
N VAL A 185 9.79 -23.73 7.32
CA VAL A 185 9.18 -23.01 6.19
C VAL A 185 7.92 -22.25 6.59
N VAL A 186 7.64 -21.16 5.87
CA VAL A 186 6.40 -20.41 5.96
C VAL A 186 5.78 -20.22 4.58
N ALA A 187 4.50 -20.53 4.46
CA ALA A 187 3.72 -20.33 3.24
C ALA A 187 2.95 -19.01 3.30
N VAL A 188 3.20 -18.11 2.36
CA VAL A 188 2.60 -16.79 2.32
C VAL A 188 1.47 -16.78 1.29
N TYR A 189 0.27 -17.09 1.72
CA TYR A 189 -0.92 -17.19 0.86
C TYR A 189 -1.97 -16.12 1.15
N ARG A 190 -1.92 -15.48 2.32
CA ARG A 190 -2.95 -14.57 2.83
C ARG A 190 -2.45 -13.17 3.12
N SER A 191 -3.37 -12.24 3.16
CA SER A 191 -3.16 -10.90 3.73
C SER A 191 -4.48 -10.40 4.34
N VAL A 192 -4.42 -9.40 5.23
CA VAL A 192 -5.59 -8.76 5.85
C VAL A 192 -6.43 -7.98 4.83
N ARG A 193 -6.93 -8.66 3.82
CA ARG A 193 -7.86 -8.14 2.81
C ARG A 193 -9.20 -8.82 2.96
N VAL A 194 -10.23 -8.12 2.51
CA VAL A 194 -11.61 -8.64 2.53
C VAL A 194 -11.72 -10.01 1.85
N THR A 195 -10.89 -10.27 0.84
CA THR A 195 -10.83 -11.55 0.14
C THR A 195 -9.94 -12.60 0.82
N GLY A 196 -9.23 -12.23 1.91
CA GLY A 196 -8.28 -13.13 2.58
C GLY A 196 -7.06 -13.53 1.75
N ASP A 197 -6.94 -13.07 0.50
CA ASP A 197 -5.88 -13.45 -0.43
C ASP A 197 -4.76 -12.39 -0.50
N THR A 198 -3.57 -12.78 -0.95
CA THR A 198 -2.48 -11.84 -1.26
C THR A 198 -2.87 -10.90 -2.40
N LYS A 199 -2.16 -9.78 -2.55
CA LYS A 199 -2.46 -8.74 -3.56
C LYS A 199 -2.57 -9.28 -4.98
N THR A 200 -1.88 -10.37 -5.28
CA THR A 200 -1.89 -11.06 -6.57
C THR A 200 -1.51 -12.53 -6.36
N ARG A 201 -1.94 -13.43 -7.27
CA ARG A 201 -1.48 -14.83 -7.28
C ARG A 201 0.06 -14.97 -7.26
N LYS A 202 0.78 -14.06 -7.91
CA LYS A 202 2.25 -13.99 -7.90
C LYS A 202 2.87 -13.65 -6.54
N SER A 203 2.08 -13.16 -5.58
CA SER A 203 2.55 -12.89 -4.21
C SER A 203 2.54 -14.13 -3.32
N ARG A 204 1.97 -15.26 -3.79
CA ARG A 204 1.99 -16.53 -3.09
C ARG A 204 3.36 -17.16 -3.23
N ARG A 205 3.98 -17.47 -2.11
CA ARG A 205 5.33 -18.03 -2.04
C ARG A 205 5.52 -18.85 -0.77
N VAL A 206 6.48 -19.76 -0.80
CA VAL A 206 6.97 -20.48 0.38
C VAL A 206 8.38 -19.98 0.64
N LEU A 207 8.65 -19.58 1.87
CA LEU A 207 9.95 -19.06 2.31
C LEU A 207 10.57 -20.03 3.32
N GLY A 208 11.88 -20.27 3.19
CA GLY A 208 12.68 -20.85 4.26
C GLY A 208 12.77 -19.90 5.44
N LEU A 209 12.68 -20.41 6.64
CA LEU A 209 12.84 -19.67 7.88
C LEU A 209 14.29 -19.81 8.39
N PRO A 210 15.02 -18.70 8.62
CA PRO A 210 16.24 -18.72 9.38
C PRO A 210 16.03 -19.32 10.77
N GLN A 211 17.08 -19.95 11.34
CA GLN A 211 16.98 -20.61 12.65
C GLN A 211 16.51 -19.68 13.77
N LEU A 212 16.94 -18.40 13.72
CA LEU A 212 16.48 -17.40 14.67
C LEU A 212 14.95 -17.19 14.59
N ALA A 213 14.37 -17.18 13.38
CA ALA A 213 12.93 -17.06 13.21
C ALA A 213 12.17 -18.28 13.71
N VAL A 214 12.69 -19.49 13.47
CA VAL A 214 12.12 -20.73 13.98
C VAL A 214 12.10 -20.73 15.52
N ARG A 215 13.22 -20.37 16.16
CA ARG A 215 13.31 -20.26 17.65
C ARG A 215 12.31 -19.25 18.20
N ALA A 216 12.26 -18.06 17.61
CA ALA A 216 11.34 -16.99 18.03
C ALA A 216 9.87 -17.41 17.88
N LEU A 217 9.51 -18.10 16.79
CA LEU A 217 8.15 -18.59 16.57
C LEU A 217 7.77 -19.72 17.53
N ARG A 218 8.68 -20.63 17.85
CA ARG A 218 8.45 -21.68 18.87
C ARG A 218 8.17 -21.10 20.24
N GLU A 219 8.94 -20.09 20.65
CA GLU A 219 8.72 -19.41 21.92
C GLU A 219 7.40 -18.62 21.91
N HIS A 220 7.12 -17.93 20.83
CA HIS A 220 5.85 -17.21 20.64
C HIS A 220 4.64 -18.15 20.71
N HIS A 221 4.73 -19.34 20.15
CA HIS A 221 3.67 -20.35 20.21
C HIS A 221 3.37 -20.78 21.66
N LYS A 222 4.41 -21.00 22.47
CA LYS A 222 4.26 -21.30 23.91
C LYS A 222 3.60 -20.13 24.65
N GLN A 223 4.06 -18.91 24.40
CA GLN A 223 3.49 -17.72 25.02
C GLN A 223 2.02 -17.52 24.63
N GLN A 224 1.68 -17.74 23.38
CA GLN A 224 0.30 -17.64 22.90
C GLN A 224 -0.60 -18.72 23.52
N ALA A 225 -0.09 -19.93 23.73
CA ALA A 225 -0.82 -20.98 24.45
C ALA A 225 -1.10 -20.57 25.93
N ALA A 226 -0.14 -19.93 26.59
CA ALA A 226 -0.35 -19.38 27.94
C ALA A 226 -1.38 -18.24 27.95
N ASP A 227 -1.35 -17.34 26.95
CA ASP A 227 -2.35 -16.28 26.79
C ASP A 227 -3.75 -16.85 26.57
N ARG A 228 -3.87 -17.92 25.76
CA ARG A 228 -5.14 -18.63 25.50
C ARG A 228 -5.72 -19.21 26.80
N LEU A 229 -4.88 -19.83 27.62
CA LEU A 229 -5.32 -20.35 28.92
C LEU A 229 -5.81 -19.22 29.84
N LYS A 230 -5.10 -18.10 29.89
CA LYS A 230 -5.50 -16.93 30.69
C LYS A 230 -6.81 -16.29 30.22
N ALA A 231 -7.01 -16.20 28.90
CA ALA A 231 -8.21 -15.62 28.32
C ALA A 231 -9.45 -16.52 28.48
N GLY A 232 -9.26 -17.86 28.60
CA GLY A 232 -10.35 -18.82 28.74
C GLY A 232 -11.43 -18.65 27.67
N ALA A 233 -12.67 -18.44 28.12
CA ALA A 233 -13.83 -18.29 27.22
C ALA A 233 -13.79 -17.00 26.36
N LEU A 234 -12.94 -16.04 26.67
CA LEU A 234 -12.78 -14.83 25.85
C LEU A 234 -11.86 -15.02 24.65
N TRP A 235 -11.20 -16.18 24.55
CA TRP A 235 -10.32 -16.47 23.43
C TRP A 235 -11.08 -16.69 22.12
N GLU A 236 -10.79 -15.88 21.11
CA GLU A 236 -11.26 -16.09 19.74
C GLU A 236 -10.20 -16.88 18.95
N ASP A 237 -10.47 -18.17 18.71
CA ASP A 237 -9.55 -19.00 17.94
C ASP A 237 -9.71 -18.74 16.42
N ARG A 238 -8.81 -17.95 15.89
CA ARG A 238 -8.72 -17.66 14.45
C ARG A 238 -7.50 -18.29 13.78
N GLY A 239 -6.75 -19.12 14.51
CA GLY A 239 -5.53 -19.76 14.03
C GLY A 239 -4.38 -18.80 13.71
N LEU A 240 -4.46 -17.53 14.10
CA LEU A 240 -3.45 -16.51 13.78
C LEU A 240 -2.16 -16.74 14.54
N VAL A 241 -1.02 -16.60 13.85
CA VAL A 241 0.30 -16.55 14.48
C VAL A 241 0.41 -15.33 15.37
N PHE A 242 0.06 -14.14 14.87
CA PHE A 242 0.13 -12.91 15.61
C PHE A 242 -1.27 -12.41 15.98
N ALA A 243 -1.67 -12.67 17.21
CA ALA A 243 -2.96 -12.30 17.75
C ALA A 243 -2.83 -11.41 19.00
N SER A 244 -3.92 -10.79 19.40
CA SER A 244 -4.05 -10.09 20.68
C SER A 244 -4.07 -11.10 21.85
N SER A 245 -4.09 -10.60 23.09
CA SER A 245 -4.19 -11.43 24.29
C SER A 245 -5.49 -12.24 24.41
N ILE A 246 -6.46 -11.98 23.54
CA ILE A 246 -7.74 -12.69 23.46
C ILE A 246 -7.97 -13.33 22.07
N GLY A 247 -6.90 -13.55 21.29
CA GLY A 247 -6.97 -14.25 20.00
C GLY A 247 -7.45 -13.43 18.80
N THR A 248 -7.87 -12.17 18.98
CA THR A 248 -8.31 -11.32 17.88
C THR A 248 -7.14 -10.83 17.01
N PRO A 249 -7.40 -10.41 15.74
CA PRO A 249 -6.36 -9.81 14.90
C PRO A 249 -5.68 -8.61 15.55
N LEU A 250 -4.37 -8.48 15.36
CA LEU A 250 -3.63 -7.31 15.85
C LEU A 250 -4.10 -6.03 15.16
N ASP A 251 -4.42 -5.01 15.96
CA ASP A 251 -4.66 -3.67 15.43
C ASP A 251 -3.35 -3.03 14.96
N ARG A 252 -3.35 -2.49 13.74
CA ARG A 252 -2.17 -1.89 13.10
C ARG A 252 -1.60 -0.69 13.86
N HIS A 253 -2.44 0.07 14.58
CA HIS A 253 -2.00 1.24 15.34
C HIS A 253 -1.32 0.79 16.63
N ASN A 254 -1.82 -0.29 17.26
CA ASN A 254 -1.20 -0.91 18.40
C ASN A 254 0.16 -1.51 18.04
N VAL A 255 0.26 -2.27 16.94
CA VAL A 255 1.55 -2.79 16.44
C VAL A 255 2.54 -1.65 16.20
N ARG A 256 2.12 -0.56 15.54
CA ARG A 256 2.99 0.59 15.28
C ARG A 256 3.43 1.28 16.56
N ARG A 257 2.53 1.41 17.56
CA ARG A 257 2.85 2.01 18.86
C ARG A 257 3.88 1.19 19.63
N GLU A 258 3.67 -0.12 19.72
CA GLU A 258 4.62 -1.01 20.43
C GLU A 258 5.95 -1.11 19.68
N PHE A 259 5.93 -1.19 18.35
CA PHE A 259 7.15 -1.18 17.55
C PHE A 259 8.00 0.09 17.78
N ARG A 260 7.36 1.27 17.92
CA ARG A 260 8.09 2.51 18.23
C ARG A 260 8.79 2.46 19.57
N LYS A 261 8.20 1.80 20.59
CA LYS A 261 8.85 1.60 21.88
C LYS A 261 10.10 0.74 21.73
N VAL A 262 9.99 -0.37 20.99
CA VAL A 262 11.13 -1.27 20.70
C VAL A 262 12.22 -0.52 19.94
N ALA A 263 11.88 0.23 18.90
CA ALA A 263 12.85 1.02 18.13
C ALA A 263 13.54 2.10 19.00
N ALA A 264 12.81 2.75 19.88
CA ALA A 264 13.38 3.71 20.82
C ALA A 264 14.34 3.03 21.82
N ALA A 265 13.96 1.87 22.36
CA ALA A 265 14.83 1.09 23.25
C ALA A 265 16.11 0.60 22.57
N ALA A 266 16.05 0.33 21.26
CA ALA A 266 17.21 0.01 20.43
C ALA A 266 18.08 1.24 20.06
N GLY A 267 17.78 2.43 20.57
CA GLY A 267 18.52 3.67 20.24
C GLY A 267 18.24 4.21 18.84
N LEU A 268 17.23 3.68 18.12
CA LEU A 268 16.91 4.07 16.74
C LEU A 268 15.99 5.29 16.66
N GLY A 269 15.42 5.74 17.81
CA GLY A 269 14.42 6.78 17.88
C GLY A 269 13.00 6.26 17.53
N THR A 270 12.03 7.19 17.48
CA THR A 270 10.60 6.85 17.33
C THR A 270 10.07 6.96 15.90
N ASP A 271 10.93 7.29 14.94
CA ASP A 271 10.55 7.60 13.57
C ASP A 271 10.62 6.37 12.63
N TRP A 272 10.54 5.17 13.19
CA TRP A 272 10.51 3.91 12.45
C TRP A 272 9.12 3.33 12.38
N VAL A 273 8.84 2.61 11.29
CA VAL A 273 7.58 1.90 11.09
C VAL A 273 7.84 0.44 10.68
N PRO A 274 6.99 -0.53 11.08
CA PRO A 274 7.23 -1.95 10.82
C PRO A 274 7.49 -2.30 9.35
N ARG A 275 6.89 -1.56 8.40
CA ARG A 275 7.10 -1.77 6.96
C ARG A 275 8.56 -1.58 6.53
N GLU A 276 9.34 -0.80 7.27
CA GLU A 276 10.75 -0.53 6.95
C GLU A 276 11.65 -1.74 7.23
N LEU A 277 11.20 -2.70 8.04
CA LEU A 277 11.92 -3.95 8.25
C LEU A 277 12.03 -4.79 6.97
N ARG A 278 11.03 -4.68 6.09
CA ARG A 278 11.13 -5.30 4.75
C ARG A 278 12.17 -4.59 3.88
N HIS A 279 12.34 -3.28 3.98
CA HIS A 279 13.44 -2.59 3.30
C HIS A 279 14.79 -3.01 3.87
N THR A 280 14.85 -3.20 5.18
CA THR A 280 16.02 -3.74 5.88
C THR A 280 16.40 -5.13 5.35
N PHE A 281 15.45 -6.06 5.27
CA PHE A 281 15.66 -7.39 4.69
C PHE A 281 16.25 -7.31 3.27
N VAL A 282 15.63 -6.51 2.39
CA VAL A 282 16.14 -6.31 1.01
C VAL A 282 17.54 -5.71 1.01
N SER A 283 17.79 -4.71 1.86
CA SER A 283 19.09 -4.05 1.94
C SER A 283 20.19 -4.98 2.44
N LEU A 284 19.92 -5.78 3.47
CA LEU A 284 20.88 -6.74 4.03
C LEU A 284 21.24 -7.83 3.01
N LEU A 285 20.26 -8.41 2.31
CA LEU A 285 20.52 -9.42 1.27
C LEU A 285 21.29 -8.82 0.09
N SER A 286 20.96 -7.60 -0.33
CA SER A 286 21.67 -6.90 -1.40
C SER A 286 23.12 -6.59 -0.99
N SER A 287 23.34 -6.21 0.27
CA SER A 287 24.70 -5.95 0.80
C SER A 287 25.55 -7.22 0.88
N ASP A 288 24.93 -8.39 1.06
CA ASP A 288 25.60 -9.70 1.04
C ASP A 288 25.77 -10.25 -0.39
N GLY A 289 25.43 -9.46 -1.42
CA GLY A 289 25.66 -9.80 -2.83
C GLY A 289 24.60 -10.71 -3.46
N MET A 290 23.44 -10.88 -2.83
CA MET A 290 22.33 -11.62 -3.45
C MET A 290 21.80 -10.88 -4.68
N PRO A 291 21.58 -11.55 -5.85
CA PRO A 291 21.00 -10.94 -7.03
C PRO A 291 19.64 -10.28 -6.75
N LEU A 292 19.38 -9.13 -7.39
CA LEU A 292 18.13 -8.38 -7.17
C LEU A 292 16.89 -9.16 -7.62
N GLU A 293 17.03 -10.02 -8.61
CA GLU A 293 15.97 -10.90 -9.10
C GLU A 293 15.56 -11.91 -8.03
N ASP A 294 16.53 -12.55 -7.37
CA ASP A 294 16.29 -13.51 -6.28
C ASP A 294 15.62 -12.81 -5.08
N ILE A 295 16.11 -11.61 -4.74
CA ILE A 295 15.48 -10.79 -3.67
C ILE A 295 14.06 -10.41 -4.06
N ALA A 296 13.80 -10.06 -5.33
CA ALA A 296 12.45 -9.71 -5.79
C ALA A 296 11.49 -10.90 -5.66
N ASP A 297 11.92 -12.12 -5.94
CA ASP A 297 11.14 -13.34 -5.78
C ASP A 297 10.86 -13.62 -4.29
N LEU A 298 11.86 -13.52 -3.41
CA LEU A 298 11.70 -13.66 -1.97
C LEU A 298 10.65 -12.70 -1.40
N VAL A 299 10.68 -11.45 -1.83
CA VAL A 299 9.72 -10.45 -1.34
C VAL A 299 8.41 -10.42 -2.14
N GLY A 300 8.28 -11.14 -3.25
CA GLY A 300 7.09 -11.17 -4.11
C GLY A 300 6.81 -9.80 -4.74
N HIS A 301 7.82 -9.19 -5.37
CA HIS A 301 7.66 -7.99 -6.18
C HIS A 301 7.20 -8.33 -7.60
N LYS A 302 6.30 -7.51 -8.16
CA LYS A 302 5.94 -7.56 -9.58
C LYS A 302 6.96 -6.75 -10.37
N GLY A 303 7.99 -7.38 -10.88
CA GLY A 303 8.80 -6.60 -11.81
C GLY A 303 10.24 -7.04 -11.93
N THR A 304 10.39 -8.09 -12.63
CA THR A 304 11.34 -8.26 -13.72
C THR A 304 10.59 -9.11 -14.73
N THR A 305 10.50 -8.66 -15.96
CA THR A 305 9.88 -9.36 -17.08
C THR A 305 10.67 -10.61 -17.39
N THR A 306 10.42 -11.69 -16.66
CA THR A 306 11.09 -12.96 -16.96
C THR A 306 10.12 -14.12 -16.80
N THR A 307 9.75 -14.62 -17.95
CA THR A 307 9.34 -15.97 -18.37
C THR A 307 8.83 -16.92 -17.28
N GLU A 308 7.51 -17.02 -17.20
CA GLU A 308 6.69 -17.68 -16.17
C GLU A 308 6.71 -19.21 -16.16
N THR A 309 7.46 -19.90 -17.04
CA THR A 309 7.17 -21.32 -17.28
C THR A 309 8.22 -22.29 -16.70
N VAL A 310 9.39 -21.85 -16.25
CA VAL A 310 10.50 -22.75 -15.87
C VAL A 310 10.75 -22.80 -14.36
N ASN A 311 10.36 -21.81 -13.56
CA ASN A 311 10.91 -21.60 -12.21
C ASN A 311 10.13 -22.21 -11.02
N ARG A 312 9.01 -22.90 -11.22
CA ARG A 312 8.25 -23.45 -10.07
C ARG A 312 8.95 -24.58 -9.30
N LYS A 313 9.93 -25.26 -9.90
CA LYS A 313 10.73 -26.30 -9.23
C LYS A 313 12.04 -25.78 -8.62
N VAL A 314 12.51 -24.62 -9.07
CA VAL A 314 13.79 -24.00 -8.65
C VAL A 314 13.60 -23.04 -7.47
N ILE A 315 12.38 -22.50 -7.26
CA ILE A 315 12.05 -21.52 -6.23
C ILE A 315 12.35 -22.03 -4.80
N VAL A 316 12.14 -23.30 -4.50
CA VAL A 316 12.33 -23.82 -3.13
C VAL A 316 13.80 -23.81 -2.67
N PRO A 317 14.80 -24.23 -3.48
CA PRO A 317 16.20 -24.14 -3.10
C PRO A 317 16.71 -22.70 -2.93
N GLU A 318 16.28 -21.79 -3.79
CA GLU A 318 16.68 -20.36 -3.72
C GLU A 318 16.06 -19.64 -2.52
N LEU A 319 14.80 -19.96 -2.17
CA LEU A 319 14.16 -19.43 -0.97
C LEU A 319 14.86 -19.91 0.32
N ARG A 320 15.42 -21.11 0.36
CA ARG A 320 16.27 -21.60 1.46
C ARG A 320 17.59 -20.85 1.52
N ARG A 321 18.20 -20.50 0.37
CA ARG A 321 19.43 -19.70 0.31
C ARG A 321 19.27 -18.34 0.97
N GLY A 322 18.11 -17.68 0.84
CA GLY A 322 17.82 -16.45 1.57
C GLY A 322 17.82 -16.63 3.09
N ALA A 323 17.31 -17.77 3.57
CA ALA A 323 17.33 -18.11 5.00
C ALA A 323 18.77 -18.37 5.48
N GLU A 324 19.57 -19.11 4.72
CA GLU A 324 20.98 -19.38 5.02
C GLU A 324 21.81 -18.10 5.10
N VAL A 325 21.59 -17.15 4.19
CA VAL A 325 22.26 -15.85 4.20
C VAL A 325 21.87 -15.03 5.44
N MET A 326 20.59 -15.07 5.83
CA MET A 326 20.12 -14.36 7.02
C MET A 326 20.52 -15.03 8.33
N ASP A 327 20.84 -16.32 8.34
CA ASP A 327 21.37 -16.98 9.54
C ASP A 327 22.81 -16.53 9.86
N ARG A 328 23.67 -16.28 8.84
CA ARG A 328 25.10 -15.94 9.03
C ARG A 328 25.34 -14.75 9.96
N PRO A 329 24.70 -13.58 9.80
CA PRO A 329 24.96 -12.41 10.65
C PRO A 329 24.26 -12.44 12.01
N PHE A 330 23.38 -13.42 12.26
CA PHE A 330 22.56 -13.52 13.48
C PHE A 330 22.74 -14.86 14.23
N SER A 331 23.68 -15.70 13.83
CA SER A 331 24.07 -16.97 14.49
C SER A 331 25.03 -16.82 15.66
#